data_b31df34debb67f15eaf5259dba503eff
#
_entry.id   b31df34debb67f15eaf5259dba503eff
#
_cell.length_a   1.000
_cell.length_b   1.000
_cell.length_c   1.000
_cell.angle_alpha   90.00
_cell.angle_beta   90.00
_cell.angle_gamma   90.00
#
_symmetry.space_group_name_H-M   'P 1'
#
loop_
_entity.id
_entity.type
_entity.pdbx_description
1 polymer ?
#
loop_
_entity_poly.entity_id
_entity_poly.type
_entity_poly.pdbx_seq_one_letter_code
_entity_poly.pdbx_strand_id
1 'polypeptide(L)'
;MHGLFSSVVFFLSASLAASHLPVFPPATTASSPYELASVTEKSYGVYGELGQTDIVWLEMQGVKGEDMTVSLQRSEKRAVYDVAIWGKGLDNVTCGNKNWYGWAHSVGGHYFTRNLTELPAAVRDAIGSSEAFVLHGDGVESPEFEPFGVGLYWPLGGCKDTFPATATYRMALVNPKEELAAYSLGVGMVESFSFTDLLLMPFVIYRTFVWSGRSAEAVIGIFALSVLIFYAFRLMTLQRNSYAAVGNQSLLTVSLHVLWVCAGAFFASGVSFLFQLILCFTVKPDLGTIVLVPLFVHILLPIIFAFLIFFLYQPYGRWWIKLGAIAAGAYMLFFGWMAFLIFPVLSILVVLLHWVR
;
A
#
# COMPACT_ATOMS: atom_id res chain seq x y z
N MET A 1 3.59 -15.11 -28.72
CA MET A 1 2.92 -15.30 -27.42
C MET A 1 3.90 -15.42 -26.25
N HIS A 2 5.06 -16.11 -26.36
CA HIS A 2 6.03 -16.22 -25.26
C HIS A 2 6.58 -14.86 -24.77
N GLY A 3 6.87 -13.91 -25.66
CA GLY A 3 7.41 -12.60 -25.26
C GLY A 3 6.44 -11.75 -24.45
N LEU A 4 5.13 -11.81 -24.75
CA LEU A 4 4.12 -11.05 -24.00
C LEU A 4 3.93 -11.62 -22.58
N PHE A 5 3.97 -12.96 -22.45
CA PHE A 5 3.82 -13.63 -21.15
C PHE A 5 5.02 -13.35 -20.23
N SER A 6 6.24 -13.40 -20.79
CA SER A 6 7.46 -13.04 -20.03
C SER A 6 7.48 -11.58 -19.62
N SER A 7 7.02 -10.65 -20.47
CA SER A 7 6.94 -9.24 -20.11
C SER A 7 5.88 -8.98 -19.03
N VAL A 8 4.72 -9.64 -19.10
CA VAL A 8 3.67 -9.51 -18.05
C VAL A 8 4.17 -10.11 -16.73
N VAL A 9 4.82 -11.27 -16.74
CA VAL A 9 5.40 -11.86 -15.52
C VAL A 9 6.51 -10.99 -14.96
N PHE A 10 7.35 -10.41 -15.79
CA PHE A 10 8.40 -9.48 -15.35
C PHE A 10 7.81 -8.19 -14.76
N PHE A 11 6.78 -7.61 -15.41
CA PHE A 11 6.07 -6.45 -14.84
C PHE A 11 5.34 -6.80 -13.54
N LEU A 12 4.74 -7.99 -13.42
CA LEU A 12 4.09 -8.43 -12.20
C LEU A 12 5.09 -8.66 -11.07
N SER A 13 6.25 -9.25 -11.35
CA SER A 13 7.30 -9.44 -10.34
C SER A 13 7.97 -8.11 -9.94
N ALA A 14 8.21 -7.20 -10.89
CA ALA A 14 8.72 -5.87 -10.59
C ALA A 14 7.70 -5.04 -9.78
N SER A 15 6.41 -5.27 -9.98
CA SER A 15 5.34 -4.55 -9.27
C SER A 15 5.19 -4.98 -7.81
N LEU A 16 5.48 -6.23 -7.49
CA LEU A 16 5.49 -6.71 -6.09
C LEU A 16 6.76 -6.25 -5.35
N ALA A 17 7.79 -5.82 -6.08
CA ALA A 17 9.12 -5.54 -5.56
C ALA A 17 9.34 -4.10 -5.04
N ALA A 18 8.31 -3.25 -4.92
CA ALA A 18 8.51 -1.84 -4.54
C ALA A 18 7.57 -1.32 -3.44
N SER A 19 7.02 -2.18 -2.59
CA SER A 19 6.13 -1.73 -1.50
C SER A 19 6.53 -2.28 -0.13
N HIS A 20 6.76 -1.37 0.81
CA HIS A 20 6.88 -1.73 2.22
C HIS A 20 5.56 -2.29 2.75
N LEU A 21 5.61 -3.26 3.66
CA LEU A 21 4.42 -3.70 4.37
C LEU A 21 3.88 -2.56 5.24
N PRO A 22 2.70 -2.01 4.93
CA PRO A 22 2.15 -0.93 5.74
C PRO A 22 1.71 -1.46 7.11
N VAL A 23 2.16 -0.81 8.18
CA VAL A 23 1.76 -1.08 9.56
C VAL A 23 1.31 0.21 10.25
N PHE A 24 0.36 0.08 11.15
CA PHE A 24 -0.19 1.18 11.95
C PHE A 24 -0.06 0.79 13.43
N PRO A 25 1.03 1.16 14.09
CA PRO A 25 1.23 0.84 15.47
C PRO A 25 0.06 1.33 16.34
N PRO A 26 -0.39 0.55 17.33
CA PRO A 26 -1.24 1.07 18.38
C PRO A 26 -0.48 2.08 19.23
N ALA A 27 -1.11 2.65 20.25
CA ALA A 27 -0.41 3.46 21.24
C ALA A 27 0.74 2.67 21.86
N THR A 28 1.95 3.23 21.86
CA THR A 28 3.20 2.61 22.31
C THR A 28 3.80 3.37 23.48
N THR A 29 4.68 2.71 24.23
CA THR A 29 5.46 3.31 25.32
C THR A 29 6.91 2.87 25.23
N ALA A 30 7.82 3.54 25.94
CA ALA A 30 9.22 3.14 26.00
C ALA A 30 9.42 1.71 26.56
N SER A 31 8.53 1.26 27.45
CA SER A 31 8.54 -0.10 28.02
C SER A 31 7.76 -1.14 27.19
N SER A 32 6.94 -0.69 26.22
CA SER A 32 6.16 -1.52 25.32
C SER A 32 6.18 -0.93 23.90
N PRO A 33 7.35 -0.95 23.24
CA PRO A 33 7.47 -0.48 21.87
C PRO A 33 6.73 -1.42 20.90
N TYR A 34 6.40 -0.91 19.71
CA TYR A 34 5.91 -1.75 18.63
C TYR A 34 7.10 -2.49 18.00
N GLU A 35 7.05 -3.81 18.01
CA GLU A 35 8.10 -4.64 17.43
C GLU A 35 7.94 -4.75 15.92
N LEU A 36 8.98 -4.31 15.20
CA LEU A 36 9.15 -4.61 13.78
C LEU A 36 9.93 -5.90 13.68
N ALA A 37 9.25 -6.98 13.28
CA ALA A 37 9.92 -8.27 13.08
C ALA A 37 11.08 -8.10 12.09
N SER A 38 12.03 -9.01 12.05
CA SER A 38 13.26 -8.99 11.24
C SER A 38 13.27 -8.00 10.03
N VAL A 39 13.75 -6.78 10.25
CA VAL A 39 13.82 -5.74 9.21
C VAL A 39 14.84 -6.05 8.10
N THR A 40 15.69 -7.04 8.33
CA THR A 40 16.63 -7.59 7.34
C THR A 40 15.96 -8.58 6.39
N GLU A 41 14.82 -9.14 6.77
CA GLU A 41 14.04 -10.08 5.95
C GLU A 41 12.76 -9.44 5.39
N LYS A 42 12.32 -8.32 5.96
CA LYS A 42 11.06 -7.67 5.61
C LYS A 42 11.14 -6.18 5.80
N SER A 43 10.62 -5.42 4.85
CA SER A 43 10.50 -3.96 4.95
C SER A 43 9.12 -3.53 5.44
N TYR A 44 9.08 -2.47 6.22
CA TYR A 44 7.87 -1.93 6.84
C TYR A 44 7.68 -0.46 6.46
N GLY A 45 6.46 -0.09 6.09
CA GLY A 45 6.00 1.29 6.08
C GLY A 45 5.17 1.56 7.34
N VAL A 46 5.71 2.28 8.29
CA VAL A 46 5.04 2.60 9.56
C VAL A 46 4.29 3.90 9.42
N TYR A 47 2.97 3.84 9.55
CA TYR A 47 2.08 4.99 9.33
C TYR A 47 1.36 5.38 10.61
N GLY A 48 1.13 6.68 10.79
CA GLY A 48 0.33 7.18 11.90
C GLY A 48 0.29 8.70 11.95
N GLU A 49 -0.20 9.20 13.05
CA GLU A 49 -0.27 10.62 13.37
C GLU A 49 0.48 10.88 14.67
N LEU A 50 1.14 12.03 14.76
CA LEU A 50 1.90 12.49 15.91
C LEU A 50 1.38 13.87 16.32
N GLY A 51 0.78 13.95 17.51
CA GLY A 51 0.56 15.22 18.20
C GLY A 51 1.86 15.75 18.82
N GLN A 52 1.81 16.96 19.38
CA GLN A 52 2.98 17.65 19.94
C GLN A 52 3.70 16.87 21.06
N THR A 53 2.94 16.12 21.87
CA THR A 53 3.49 15.38 23.01
C THR A 53 3.56 13.87 22.74
N ASP A 54 3.12 13.44 21.56
CA ASP A 54 3.07 12.02 21.23
C ASP A 54 4.46 11.52 20.88
N ILE A 55 4.77 10.33 21.33
CA ILE A 55 5.98 9.61 20.99
C ILE A 55 5.58 8.22 20.53
N VAL A 56 6.01 7.85 19.32
CA VAL A 56 5.83 6.48 18.83
C VAL A 56 7.12 5.73 19.04
N TRP A 57 7.03 4.66 19.82
CA TRP A 57 8.16 3.83 20.18
C TRP A 57 8.17 2.56 19.33
N LEU A 58 9.29 2.30 18.66
CA LEU A 58 9.49 1.14 17.82
C LEU A 58 10.74 0.38 18.28
N GLU A 59 10.73 -0.93 18.02
CA GLU A 59 11.87 -1.79 18.26
C GLU A 59 12.11 -2.70 17.05
N MET A 60 13.36 -2.90 16.67
CA MET A 60 13.75 -3.78 15.56
C MET A 60 14.98 -4.61 15.91
N GLN A 61 15.07 -5.79 15.33
CA GLN A 61 16.26 -6.62 15.39
C GLN A 61 17.17 -6.34 14.20
N GLY A 62 18.41 -5.96 14.47
CA GLY A 62 19.44 -5.79 13.46
C GLY A 62 20.43 -6.93 13.46
N VAL A 63 20.91 -7.33 12.29
CA VAL A 63 21.95 -8.35 12.12
C VAL A 63 23.20 -7.68 11.59
N LYS A 64 24.34 -7.88 12.24
CA LYS A 64 25.62 -7.25 11.88
C LYS A 64 25.96 -7.45 10.41
N GLY A 65 26.23 -6.33 9.71
CA GLY A 65 26.59 -6.31 8.30
C GLY A 65 25.42 -6.31 7.32
N GLU A 66 24.19 -6.55 7.79
CA GLU A 66 22.98 -6.40 6.97
C GLU A 66 22.59 -4.93 6.82
N ASP A 67 21.81 -4.63 5.78
CA ASP A 67 21.38 -3.27 5.49
C ASP A 67 20.49 -2.69 6.60
N MET A 68 20.89 -1.55 7.12
CA MET A 68 20.11 -0.69 8.00
C MET A 68 19.54 0.47 7.17
N THR A 69 18.26 0.47 6.97
CA THR A 69 17.60 1.48 6.14
C THR A 69 16.39 2.05 6.87
N VAL A 70 16.38 3.38 6.99
CA VAL A 70 15.29 4.14 7.61
C VAL A 70 14.99 5.35 6.73
N SER A 71 13.75 5.51 6.27
CA SER A 71 13.28 6.63 5.46
C SER A 71 12.14 7.38 6.12
N LEU A 72 12.26 8.68 6.17
CA LEU A 72 11.26 9.57 6.71
C LEU A 72 10.44 10.17 5.57
N GLN A 73 9.12 10.05 5.67
CA GLN A 73 8.17 10.56 4.68
C GLN A 73 6.95 11.14 5.40
N ARG A 74 6.19 11.98 4.71
CA ARG A 74 4.93 12.54 5.23
C ARG A 74 3.88 12.64 4.13
N SER A 75 2.61 12.70 4.53
CA SER A 75 1.48 12.89 3.60
C SER A 75 1.23 14.36 3.25
N GLU A 76 1.62 15.29 4.12
CA GLU A 76 1.33 16.72 4.00
C GLU A 76 2.60 17.58 3.95
N LYS A 77 2.54 18.73 3.29
CA LYS A 77 3.71 19.60 3.10
C LYS A 77 4.19 20.28 4.41
N ARG A 78 3.37 20.34 5.46
CA ARG A 78 3.63 21.20 6.63
C ARG A 78 4.20 20.51 7.85
N ALA A 79 3.96 19.22 8.00
CA ALA A 79 4.36 18.47 9.18
C ALA A 79 5.75 17.88 9.04
N VAL A 80 6.64 18.16 9.98
CA VAL A 80 7.96 17.52 10.12
C VAL A 80 7.94 16.68 11.38
N TYR A 81 8.71 15.59 11.36
CA TYR A 81 8.94 14.78 12.54
C TYR A 81 10.40 14.32 12.55
N ASP A 82 10.90 14.01 13.73
CA ASP A 82 12.24 13.52 13.94
C ASP A 82 12.21 12.05 14.37
N VAL A 83 13.28 11.34 14.09
CA VAL A 83 13.45 9.96 14.53
C VAL A 83 14.76 9.81 15.27
N ALA A 84 14.69 9.55 16.56
CA ALA A 84 15.82 9.12 17.35
C ALA A 84 16.01 7.61 17.21
N ILE A 85 17.26 7.17 16.97
CA ILE A 85 17.61 5.75 16.84
C ILE A 85 18.76 5.46 17.80
N TRP A 86 18.63 4.40 18.61
CA TRP A 86 19.68 4.02 19.54
C TRP A 86 19.84 2.50 19.65
N GLY A 87 21.08 2.11 19.96
CA GLY A 87 21.48 0.70 20.09
C GLY A 87 22.97 0.54 20.01
N LYS A 88 23.44 -0.69 20.05
CA LYS A 88 24.85 -1.03 20.13
C LYS A 88 25.61 -0.74 18.82
N GLY A 89 26.70 -0.02 18.87
CA GLY A 89 27.65 0.19 17.78
C GLY A 89 27.29 1.37 16.86
N LEU A 90 26.21 2.12 17.17
CA LEU A 90 25.71 3.21 16.32
C LEU A 90 26.66 4.41 16.21
N ASP A 91 27.67 4.52 17.06
CA ASP A 91 28.70 5.57 16.94
C ASP A 91 29.48 5.53 15.62
N ASN A 92 29.51 4.36 14.98
CA ASN A 92 30.18 4.16 13.69
C ASN A 92 29.27 4.40 12.47
N VAL A 93 27.98 4.58 12.68
CA VAL A 93 27.01 4.83 11.60
C VAL A 93 27.16 6.27 11.11
N THR A 94 27.21 6.46 9.81
CA THR A 94 27.42 7.78 9.16
C THR A 94 26.25 8.21 8.29
N CYS A 95 25.30 7.30 7.99
CA CYS A 95 24.20 7.53 7.05
C CYS A 95 24.67 8.06 5.69
N GLY A 96 25.85 7.63 5.25
CA GLY A 96 26.65 8.29 4.23
C GLY A 96 26.24 8.10 2.79
N ASN A 97 25.18 7.37 2.48
CA ASN A 97 24.85 7.12 1.08
C ASN A 97 23.79 8.11 0.56
N LYS A 98 24.29 9.10 -0.21
CA LYS A 98 23.48 10.16 -0.82
C LYS A 98 22.54 9.69 -1.94
N ASN A 99 22.74 8.49 -2.49
CA ASN A 99 21.97 7.97 -3.62
C ASN A 99 21.09 6.80 -3.16
N TRP A 100 20.06 7.12 -2.41
CA TRP A 100 19.31 6.08 -1.74
C TRP A 100 18.33 5.30 -2.63
N TYR A 101 17.65 5.93 -3.54
CA TYR A 101 16.87 5.26 -4.59
C TYR A 101 17.31 5.79 -5.93
N GLY A 102 17.40 4.96 -6.94
CA GLY A 102 17.46 5.40 -8.33
C GLY A 102 16.26 6.25 -8.75
N TRP A 103 15.39 6.61 -7.82
CA TRP A 103 14.17 7.40 -7.93
C TRP A 103 14.25 8.72 -7.18
N ALA A 104 15.02 8.78 -6.10
CA ALA A 104 15.21 9.97 -5.31
C ALA A 104 16.32 10.82 -5.93
N HIS A 105 15.95 11.67 -6.86
CA HIS A 105 16.78 12.80 -7.23
C HIS A 105 17.02 13.64 -5.97
N SER A 106 18.25 13.60 -5.46
CA SER A 106 18.80 14.51 -4.45
C SER A 106 17.80 14.93 -3.35
N VAL A 107 17.58 14.08 -2.38
CA VAL A 107 16.99 14.50 -1.12
C VAL A 107 18.01 15.46 -0.48
N GLY A 108 17.80 16.76 -0.69
CA GLY A 108 18.59 17.80 -0.04
C GLY A 108 18.30 17.80 1.45
N GLY A 109 19.33 18.05 2.27
CA GLY A 109 19.15 18.35 3.68
C GLY A 109 18.92 17.14 4.58
N HIS A 110 19.93 16.29 4.73
CA HIS A 110 19.91 15.25 5.77
C HIS A 110 20.55 15.81 7.03
N TYR A 111 19.73 16.14 8.02
CA TYR A 111 20.28 16.40 9.33
C TYR A 111 20.35 15.09 10.12
N PHE A 112 21.43 14.39 9.91
CA PHE A 112 21.93 13.41 10.86
C PHE A 112 22.70 14.16 11.95
N THR A 113 22.30 13.98 13.19
CA THR A 113 23.02 14.58 14.32
C THR A 113 23.14 13.58 15.48
N ARG A 114 24.20 13.76 16.27
CA ARG A 114 24.37 13.10 17.57
C ARG A 114 23.99 13.98 18.74
N ASN A 115 23.54 15.20 18.47
CA ASN A 115 23.03 16.09 19.50
C ASN A 115 21.60 15.68 19.90
N LEU A 116 21.45 15.19 21.12
CA LEU A 116 20.18 14.72 21.67
C LEU A 116 19.43 15.78 22.49
N THR A 117 19.99 16.99 22.60
CA THR A 117 19.45 18.02 23.52
C THR A 117 18.05 18.50 23.17
N GLU A 118 17.69 18.45 21.90
CA GLU A 118 16.38 18.89 21.37
C GLU A 118 15.29 17.82 21.52
N LEU A 119 15.65 16.59 21.85
CA LEU A 119 14.69 15.53 22.06
C LEU A 119 13.89 15.74 23.36
N PRO A 120 12.62 15.24 23.40
CA PRO A 120 11.85 15.19 24.65
C PRO A 120 12.61 14.45 25.76
N ALA A 121 12.43 14.87 27.00
CA ALA A 121 13.10 14.28 28.17
C ALA A 121 12.85 12.77 28.24
N ALA A 122 11.62 12.31 28.00
CA ALA A 122 11.28 10.88 27.99
C ALA A 122 12.11 10.06 27.00
N VAL A 123 12.45 10.63 25.83
CA VAL A 123 13.30 9.97 24.84
C VAL A 123 14.75 9.96 25.30
N ARG A 124 15.26 11.09 25.81
CA ARG A 124 16.62 11.15 26.36
C ARG A 124 16.82 10.17 27.52
N ASP A 125 15.83 10.07 28.41
CA ASP A 125 15.88 9.14 29.55
C ASP A 125 15.87 7.67 29.07
N ALA A 126 15.09 7.35 28.01
CA ALA A 126 15.07 6.02 27.43
C ALA A 126 16.38 5.66 26.69
N ILE A 127 17.04 6.62 26.06
CA ILE A 127 18.34 6.45 25.43
C ILE A 127 19.41 6.20 26.52
N GLY A 128 19.38 6.97 27.59
CA GLY A 128 20.36 6.89 28.71
C GLY A 128 21.78 7.04 28.20
N SER A 129 22.62 6.03 28.45
CA SER A 129 24.02 5.97 27.98
C SER A 129 24.22 5.21 26.67
N SER A 130 23.15 4.83 25.97
CA SER A 130 23.23 4.12 24.70
C SER A 130 23.77 5.02 23.59
N GLU A 131 24.48 4.42 22.66
CA GLU A 131 24.86 5.10 21.41
C GLU A 131 23.61 5.44 20.59
N ALA A 132 23.52 6.68 20.14
CA ALA A 132 22.33 7.18 19.48
C ALA A 132 22.62 8.25 18.43
N PHE A 133 21.68 8.41 17.51
CA PHE A 133 21.62 9.53 16.57
C PHE A 133 20.17 9.94 16.30
N VAL A 134 20.01 11.12 15.75
CA VAL A 134 18.70 11.66 15.34
C VAL A 134 18.72 11.96 13.86
N LEU A 135 17.65 11.56 13.19
CA LEU A 135 17.34 11.98 11.83
C LEU A 135 16.29 13.09 11.92
N HIS A 136 16.65 14.29 11.51
CA HIS A 136 15.73 15.40 11.40
C HIS A 136 15.02 15.38 10.05
N GLY A 137 13.71 15.55 10.05
CA GLY A 137 12.93 15.68 8.85
C GLY A 137 12.95 17.11 8.31
N ASP A 138 13.80 17.40 7.34
CA ASP A 138 13.68 18.66 6.59
C ASP A 138 12.71 18.50 5.44
N GLY A 139 11.72 19.39 5.38
CA GLY A 139 10.71 19.31 4.34
C GLY A 139 11.29 19.49 2.93
N VAL A 140 11.05 18.54 2.04
CA VAL A 140 11.31 18.69 0.60
C VAL A 140 10.16 19.44 -0.05
N GLU A 141 10.46 20.36 -0.97
CA GLU A 141 9.44 21.19 -1.61
C GLU A 141 8.53 20.41 -2.58
N SER A 142 9.04 19.33 -3.16
CA SER A 142 8.34 18.56 -4.18
C SER A 142 7.97 17.16 -3.69
N PRO A 143 6.69 16.76 -3.80
CA PRO A 143 6.30 15.40 -3.48
C PRO A 143 6.83 14.40 -4.50
N GLU A 144 7.00 13.16 -4.06
CA GLU A 144 7.26 12.01 -4.92
C GLU A 144 5.99 11.18 -5.13
N PHE A 145 5.89 10.57 -6.31
CA PHE A 145 4.74 9.73 -6.65
C PHE A 145 5.04 8.27 -6.37
N GLU A 146 4.20 7.65 -5.58
CA GLU A 146 4.22 6.23 -5.29
C GLU A 146 3.22 5.51 -6.22
N PRO A 147 3.70 4.69 -7.17
CA PRO A 147 2.85 4.13 -8.23
C PRO A 147 1.94 2.99 -7.77
N PHE A 148 2.26 2.30 -6.68
CA PHE A 148 1.49 1.14 -6.20
C PHE A 148 0.31 1.56 -5.33
N GLY A 149 0.54 2.45 -4.38
CA GLY A 149 -0.53 3.05 -3.58
C GLY A 149 -1.27 4.16 -4.32
N VAL A 150 -0.76 4.57 -5.50
CA VAL A 150 -1.25 5.72 -6.27
C VAL A 150 -1.36 6.94 -5.36
N GLY A 151 -0.24 7.31 -4.74
CA GLY A 151 -0.16 8.35 -3.74
C GLY A 151 0.96 9.33 -3.96
N LEU A 152 0.89 10.45 -3.26
CA LEU A 152 1.98 11.40 -3.13
C LEU A 152 2.49 11.37 -1.70
N TYR A 153 3.80 11.39 -1.54
CA TYR A 153 4.46 11.57 -0.26
C TYR A 153 5.59 12.59 -0.42
N TRP A 154 5.90 13.25 0.67
CA TRP A 154 7.01 14.21 0.73
C TRP A 154 8.17 13.53 1.46
N PRO A 155 9.27 13.20 0.78
CA PRO A 155 10.44 12.66 1.44
C PRO A 155 11.04 13.73 2.38
N LEU A 156 11.34 13.33 3.60
CA LEU A 156 11.94 14.21 4.61
C LEU A 156 13.42 13.95 4.80
N GLY A 157 13.85 12.71 4.55
CA GLY A 157 15.21 12.27 4.75
C GLY A 157 15.32 10.80 5.06
N GLY A 158 16.51 10.35 5.42
CA GLY A 158 16.72 8.96 5.82
C GLY A 158 18.16 8.60 6.08
N CYS A 159 18.37 7.38 6.50
CA CYS A 159 19.66 6.78 6.75
C CYS A 159 19.77 5.44 6.02
N LYS A 160 20.85 5.27 5.27
CA LYS A 160 21.26 3.95 4.77
C LYS A 160 22.68 3.68 5.19
N ASP A 161 22.85 2.59 5.90
CA ASP A 161 24.12 2.08 6.39
C ASP A 161 24.01 0.57 6.59
N THR A 162 24.92 -0.03 7.30
CA THR A 162 24.83 -1.43 7.74
C THR A 162 24.69 -1.49 9.26
N PHE A 163 23.98 -2.49 9.76
CA PHE A 163 23.93 -2.73 11.21
C PHE A 163 25.32 -3.02 11.76
N PRO A 164 25.81 -2.23 12.71
CA PRO A 164 27.18 -2.40 13.23
C PRO A 164 27.32 -3.62 14.16
N ALA A 165 26.21 -4.09 14.73
CA ALA A 165 26.16 -5.24 15.60
C ALA A 165 24.85 -6.02 15.42
N THR A 166 24.86 -7.31 15.75
CA THR A 166 23.63 -8.08 15.94
C THR A 166 23.06 -7.72 17.32
N ALA A 167 21.99 -6.93 17.32
CA ALA A 167 21.40 -6.37 18.54
C ALA A 167 19.98 -5.87 18.29
N THR A 168 19.29 -5.59 19.39
CA THR A 168 18.02 -4.84 19.38
C THR A 168 18.34 -3.33 19.24
N TYR A 169 17.68 -2.70 18.28
CA TYR A 169 17.70 -1.25 18.06
C TYR A 169 16.32 -0.68 18.35
N ARG A 170 16.30 0.49 18.95
CA ARG A 170 15.05 1.19 19.27
C ARG A 170 14.96 2.49 18.53
N MET A 171 13.74 2.92 18.27
CA MET A 171 13.44 4.19 17.62
C MET A 171 12.33 4.90 18.38
N ALA A 172 12.42 6.23 18.40
CA ALA A 172 11.35 7.09 18.87
C ALA A 172 11.05 8.15 17.80
N LEU A 173 9.82 8.16 17.32
CA LEU A 173 9.33 9.24 16.45
C LEU A 173 8.76 10.34 17.34
N VAL A 174 9.20 11.56 17.11
CA VAL A 174 8.79 12.73 17.87
C VAL A 174 8.41 13.88 16.93
N ASN A 175 7.43 14.66 17.33
CA ASN A 175 7.03 15.84 16.61
C ASN A 175 7.63 17.08 17.28
N PRO A 176 8.60 17.76 16.64
CA PRO A 176 9.20 18.98 17.23
C PRO A 176 8.31 20.21 17.10
N LYS A 177 7.18 20.12 16.38
CA LYS A 177 6.26 21.23 16.14
C LYS A 177 4.91 20.99 16.82
N GLU A 178 4.15 22.08 16.99
CA GLU A 178 2.84 22.04 17.67
C GLU A 178 1.72 21.48 16.79
N GLU A 179 1.93 21.35 15.49
CA GLU A 179 0.91 20.87 14.54
C GLU A 179 0.88 19.34 14.48
N LEU A 180 -0.31 18.77 14.30
CA LEU A 180 -0.48 17.33 14.07
C LEU A 180 0.29 16.91 12.82
N ALA A 181 1.16 15.91 12.95
CA ALA A 181 1.98 15.38 11.85
C ALA A 181 1.49 13.99 11.43
N ALA A 182 1.13 13.84 10.15
CA ALA A 182 0.92 12.52 9.55
C ALA A 182 2.26 11.97 9.04
N TYR A 183 2.81 10.99 9.73
CA TYR A 183 4.12 10.41 9.44
C TYR A 183 4.04 9.09 8.66
N SER A 184 5.04 8.85 7.83
CA SER A 184 5.33 7.55 7.24
C SER A 184 6.83 7.28 7.39
N LEU A 185 7.16 6.18 8.05
CA LEU A 185 8.53 5.75 8.26
C LEU A 185 8.77 4.44 7.52
N GLY A 186 9.63 4.44 6.50
CA GLY A 186 10.09 3.22 5.85
C GLY A 186 11.26 2.61 6.63
N VAL A 187 11.19 1.32 6.96
CA VAL A 187 12.25 0.59 7.66
C VAL A 187 12.53 -0.72 6.93
N GLY A 188 13.81 -0.96 6.61
CA GLY A 188 14.25 -2.13 5.85
C GLY A 188 14.13 -1.93 4.33
N MET A 189 14.68 -2.87 3.57
CA MET A 189 14.74 -2.86 2.10
C MET A 189 14.17 -4.12 1.45
N VAL A 190 14.03 -5.20 2.21
CA VAL A 190 13.61 -6.49 1.66
C VAL A 190 12.09 -6.57 1.61
N GLU A 191 11.56 -6.65 0.43
CA GLU A 191 10.12 -6.75 0.22
C GLU A 191 9.69 -8.21 0.21
N SER A 192 9.14 -8.62 1.32
CA SER A 192 8.66 -9.98 1.54
C SER A 192 7.27 -9.93 2.16
N PHE A 193 6.31 -10.58 1.53
CA PHE A 193 4.92 -10.65 2.00
C PHE A 193 4.55 -12.09 2.32
N SER A 194 4.12 -12.33 3.53
CA SER A 194 3.49 -13.59 3.89
C SER A 194 2.08 -13.68 3.29
N PHE A 195 1.52 -14.88 3.24
CA PHE A 195 0.13 -15.06 2.82
C PHE A 195 -0.86 -14.26 3.69
N THR A 196 -0.59 -14.15 4.99
CA THR A 196 -1.41 -13.35 5.91
C THR A 196 -1.31 -11.85 5.58
N ASP A 197 -0.12 -11.36 5.24
CA ASP A 197 0.04 -9.95 4.82
C ASP A 197 -0.80 -9.65 3.58
N LEU A 198 -0.78 -10.55 2.58
CA LEU A 198 -1.59 -10.40 1.37
C LEU A 198 -3.10 -10.38 1.67
N LEU A 199 -3.57 -11.19 2.62
CA LEU A 199 -4.97 -11.19 3.05
C LEU A 199 -5.38 -9.87 3.74
N LEU A 200 -4.47 -9.25 4.46
CA LEU A 200 -4.73 -7.99 5.18
C LEU A 200 -4.53 -6.76 4.29
N MET A 201 -3.83 -6.91 3.16
CA MET A 201 -3.45 -5.81 2.27
C MET A 201 -4.62 -4.86 1.90
N PRO A 202 -5.84 -5.33 1.53
CA PRO A 202 -6.94 -4.44 1.19
C PRO A 202 -7.32 -3.48 2.32
N PHE A 203 -7.33 -3.98 3.56
CA PHE A 203 -7.66 -3.18 4.74
C PHE A 203 -6.55 -2.19 5.07
N VAL A 204 -5.32 -2.61 4.91
CA VAL A 204 -4.15 -1.78 5.17
C VAL A 204 -4.03 -0.66 4.13
N ILE A 205 -4.22 -0.95 2.86
CA ILE A 205 -4.25 0.05 1.79
C ILE A 205 -5.39 1.06 2.01
N TYR A 206 -6.58 0.59 2.40
CA TYR A 206 -7.67 1.48 2.76
C TYR A 206 -7.28 2.44 3.90
N ARG A 207 -6.63 1.93 4.96
CA ARG A 207 -6.12 2.78 6.05
C ARG A 207 -5.06 3.77 5.57
N THR A 208 -4.17 3.36 4.67
CA THR A 208 -3.17 4.25 4.07
C THR A 208 -3.83 5.38 3.27
N PHE A 209 -4.94 5.10 2.59
CA PHE A 209 -5.70 6.14 1.90
C PHE A 209 -6.34 7.14 2.87
N VAL A 210 -6.95 6.67 3.94
CA VAL A 210 -7.51 7.53 4.98
C VAL A 210 -6.39 8.38 5.62
N TRP A 211 -5.28 7.76 5.95
CA TRP A 211 -4.10 8.44 6.50
C TRP A 211 -3.57 9.54 5.56
N SER A 212 -3.58 9.31 4.25
CA SER A 212 -3.14 10.31 3.25
C SER A 212 -4.12 11.47 3.03
N GLY A 213 -5.11 11.66 3.93
CA GLY A 213 -6.11 12.72 3.85
C GLY A 213 -7.18 12.50 2.79
N ARG A 214 -7.29 11.29 2.23
CA ARG A 214 -8.30 10.97 1.23
C ARG A 214 -9.61 10.60 1.88
N SER A 215 -10.71 11.10 1.31
CA SER A 215 -12.04 10.83 1.83
C SER A 215 -12.37 9.34 1.70
N ALA A 216 -12.52 8.68 2.86
CA ALA A 216 -13.00 7.31 2.94
C ALA A 216 -14.41 7.18 2.34
N GLU A 217 -15.24 8.20 2.55
CA GLU A 217 -16.60 8.28 2.05
C GLU A 217 -16.63 8.30 0.53
N ALA A 218 -15.68 9.03 -0.12
CA ALA A 218 -15.58 9.04 -1.58
C ALA A 218 -15.24 7.65 -2.14
N VAL A 219 -14.31 6.92 -1.52
CA VAL A 219 -13.96 5.56 -1.94
C VAL A 219 -15.13 4.60 -1.77
N ILE A 220 -15.79 4.63 -0.61
CA ILE A 220 -16.99 3.82 -0.34
C ILE A 220 -18.12 4.21 -1.28
N GLY A 221 -18.33 5.50 -1.52
CA GLY A 221 -19.35 6.01 -2.44
C GLY A 221 -19.11 5.54 -3.87
N ILE A 222 -17.88 5.62 -4.38
CA ILE A 222 -17.51 5.11 -5.71
C ILE A 222 -17.80 3.62 -5.80
N PHE A 223 -17.40 2.87 -4.76
CA PHE A 223 -17.64 1.43 -4.69
C PHE A 223 -19.13 1.10 -4.76
N ALA A 224 -19.93 1.67 -3.84
CA ALA A 224 -21.36 1.43 -3.76
C ALA A 224 -22.07 1.82 -5.07
N LEU A 225 -21.78 2.99 -5.62
CA LEU A 225 -22.36 3.49 -6.87
C LEU A 225 -22.01 2.57 -8.04
N SER A 226 -20.75 2.15 -8.17
CA SER A 226 -20.33 1.25 -9.25
C SER A 226 -21.04 -0.09 -9.21
N VAL A 227 -21.13 -0.71 -8.02
CA VAL A 227 -21.85 -1.97 -7.83
C VAL A 227 -23.33 -1.80 -8.17
N LEU A 228 -23.97 -0.73 -7.70
CA LEU A 228 -25.37 -0.43 -8.00
C LEU A 228 -25.63 -0.22 -9.49
N ILE A 229 -24.77 0.52 -10.18
CA ILE A 229 -24.89 0.77 -11.63
C ILE A 229 -24.79 -0.54 -12.41
N PHE A 230 -23.78 -1.38 -12.13
CA PHE A 230 -23.62 -2.67 -12.79
C PHE A 230 -24.82 -3.59 -12.52
N TYR A 231 -25.29 -3.64 -11.28
CA TYR A 231 -26.41 -4.46 -10.90
C TYR A 231 -27.71 -3.98 -11.55
N ALA A 232 -28.02 -2.69 -11.49
CA ALA A 232 -29.21 -2.10 -12.10
C ALA A 232 -29.24 -2.29 -13.62
N PHE A 233 -28.10 -2.03 -14.30
CA PHE A 233 -28.01 -2.24 -15.74
C PHE A 233 -28.28 -3.69 -16.12
N ARG A 234 -27.83 -4.65 -15.32
CA ARG A 234 -28.07 -6.05 -15.57
C ARG A 234 -29.51 -6.47 -15.32
N LEU A 235 -30.14 -5.93 -14.28
CA LEU A 235 -31.59 -6.17 -14.07
C LEU A 235 -32.41 -5.68 -15.27
N MET A 236 -32.10 -4.51 -15.83
CA MET A 236 -32.75 -3.99 -17.02
C MET A 236 -32.56 -4.91 -18.24
N THR A 237 -31.37 -5.47 -18.42
CA THR A 237 -31.10 -6.39 -19.53
C THR A 237 -31.80 -7.76 -19.37
N LEU A 238 -31.96 -8.23 -18.11
CA LEU A 238 -32.68 -9.46 -17.84
C LEU A 238 -34.19 -9.31 -18.07
N GLN A 239 -34.79 -8.21 -17.63
CA GLN A 239 -36.21 -7.96 -17.87
C GLN A 239 -36.57 -8.01 -19.37
N ARG A 240 -35.65 -7.55 -20.24
CA ARG A 240 -35.84 -7.66 -21.69
C ARG A 240 -35.79 -9.11 -22.22
N ASN A 241 -35.07 -10.01 -21.55
CA ASN A 241 -34.85 -11.38 -22.00
C ASN A 241 -35.70 -12.43 -21.24
N SER A 242 -36.41 -12.05 -20.15
CA SER A 242 -37.04 -12.97 -19.20
C SER A 242 -38.41 -13.49 -19.62
N TYR A 243 -38.92 -13.13 -20.77
CA TYR A 243 -40.15 -13.73 -21.26
C TYR A 243 -40.00 -15.17 -21.78
N ALA A 244 -38.83 -15.80 -21.70
CA ALA A 244 -38.55 -17.06 -22.39
C ALA A 244 -38.18 -18.28 -21.52
N ALA A 245 -37.98 -18.19 -20.20
CA ALA A 245 -37.52 -19.36 -19.42
C ALA A 245 -38.02 -19.36 -17.97
N VAL A 246 -39.20 -19.89 -17.73
CA VAL A 246 -39.66 -20.29 -16.39
C VAL A 246 -39.36 -21.78 -16.21
N GLY A 247 -38.34 -22.10 -15.39
CA GLY A 247 -38.05 -23.47 -14.97
C GLY A 247 -36.75 -23.54 -14.14
N ASN A 248 -36.84 -24.07 -12.95
CA ASN A 248 -35.82 -24.58 -11.99
C ASN A 248 -34.39 -24.03 -12.07
N GLN A 249 -34.20 -22.70 -12.06
CA GLN A 249 -32.87 -22.05 -12.22
C GLN A 249 -32.43 -21.19 -11.02
N SER A 250 -32.98 -21.40 -9.82
CA SER A 250 -32.76 -20.50 -8.70
C SER A 250 -31.27 -20.33 -8.33
N LEU A 251 -30.49 -21.42 -8.25
CA LEU A 251 -29.10 -21.38 -7.89
C LEU A 251 -28.20 -20.78 -8.99
N LEU A 252 -28.50 -21.07 -10.26
CA LEU A 252 -27.79 -20.48 -11.39
C LEU A 252 -28.01 -18.98 -11.47
N THR A 253 -29.24 -18.56 -11.26
CA THR A 253 -29.61 -17.14 -11.23
C THR A 253 -28.89 -16.40 -10.10
N VAL A 254 -28.90 -16.95 -8.88
CA VAL A 254 -28.20 -16.35 -7.74
C VAL A 254 -26.70 -16.23 -8.01
N SER A 255 -26.07 -17.27 -8.53
CA SER A 255 -24.64 -17.26 -8.82
C SER A 255 -24.25 -16.24 -9.90
N LEU A 256 -25.10 -15.99 -10.88
CA LEU A 256 -24.91 -14.92 -11.86
C LEU A 256 -25.03 -13.53 -11.22
N HIS A 257 -26.00 -13.33 -10.32
CA HIS A 257 -26.08 -12.05 -9.60
C HIS A 257 -24.81 -11.78 -8.79
N VAL A 258 -24.24 -12.79 -8.13
CA VAL A 258 -22.98 -12.64 -7.42
C VAL A 258 -21.85 -12.21 -8.37
N LEU A 259 -21.74 -12.83 -9.55
CA LEU A 259 -20.72 -12.44 -10.53
C LEU A 259 -20.89 -11.00 -11.03
N TRP A 260 -22.10 -10.48 -11.16
CA TRP A 260 -22.31 -9.10 -11.57
C TRP A 260 -21.93 -8.11 -10.47
N VAL A 261 -22.19 -8.46 -9.22
CA VAL A 261 -21.69 -7.68 -8.08
C VAL A 261 -20.16 -7.69 -8.06
N CYS A 262 -19.53 -8.83 -8.31
CA CYS A 262 -18.08 -8.92 -8.43
C CYS A 262 -17.53 -8.06 -9.59
N ALA A 263 -18.19 -8.06 -10.74
CA ALA A 263 -17.82 -7.19 -11.85
C ALA A 263 -17.92 -5.70 -11.47
N GLY A 264 -18.99 -5.31 -10.77
CA GLY A 264 -19.16 -3.96 -10.23
C GLY A 264 -18.04 -3.59 -9.25
N ALA A 265 -17.61 -4.52 -8.39
CA ALA A 265 -16.50 -4.31 -7.46
C ALA A 265 -15.15 -4.16 -8.19
N PHE A 266 -14.91 -4.93 -9.26
CA PHE A 266 -13.71 -4.80 -10.08
C PHE A 266 -13.66 -3.45 -10.80
N PHE A 267 -14.79 -3.03 -11.36
CA PHE A 267 -14.92 -1.70 -11.96
C PHE A 267 -14.67 -0.59 -10.93
N ALA A 268 -15.26 -0.70 -9.74
CA ALA A 268 -15.08 0.25 -8.65
C ALA A 268 -13.61 0.38 -8.24
N SER A 269 -12.87 -0.73 -8.20
CA SER A 269 -11.43 -0.70 -7.93
C SER A 269 -10.69 0.15 -8.95
N GLY A 270 -10.91 -0.08 -10.24
CA GLY A 270 -10.27 0.71 -11.30
C GLY A 270 -10.64 2.20 -11.25
N VAL A 271 -11.91 2.52 -11.02
CA VAL A 271 -12.39 3.92 -10.92
C VAL A 271 -11.82 4.60 -9.68
N SER A 272 -11.70 3.90 -8.54
CA SER A 272 -11.11 4.46 -7.33
C SER A 272 -9.64 4.82 -7.53
N PHE A 273 -8.86 3.95 -8.19
CA PHE A 273 -7.47 4.27 -8.53
C PHE A 273 -7.36 5.40 -9.57
N LEU A 274 -8.25 5.45 -10.56
CA LEU A 274 -8.30 6.56 -11.50
C LEU A 274 -8.56 7.89 -10.79
N PHE A 275 -9.54 7.93 -9.88
CA PHE A 275 -9.83 9.13 -9.09
C PHE A 275 -8.61 9.59 -8.30
N GLN A 276 -7.89 8.65 -7.69
CA GLN A 276 -6.68 8.96 -6.94
C GLN A 276 -5.55 9.47 -7.83
N LEU A 277 -5.37 8.87 -9.00
CA LEU A 277 -4.38 9.34 -9.96
C LEU A 277 -4.69 10.77 -10.42
N ILE A 278 -5.96 11.10 -10.65
CA ILE A 278 -6.39 12.46 -10.96
C ILE A 278 -6.02 13.42 -9.83
N LEU A 279 -6.26 13.04 -8.56
CA LEU A 279 -5.86 13.86 -7.41
C LEU A 279 -4.34 14.06 -7.34
N CYS A 280 -3.54 13.04 -7.66
CA CYS A 280 -2.08 13.19 -7.74
C CYS A 280 -1.68 14.21 -8.82
N PHE A 281 -2.32 14.19 -9.99
CA PHE A 281 -2.06 15.16 -11.06
C PHE A 281 -2.42 16.61 -10.68
N THR A 282 -3.39 16.82 -9.80
CA THR A 282 -3.72 18.20 -9.34
C THR A 282 -2.62 18.80 -8.48
N VAL A 283 -1.83 17.98 -7.79
CA VAL A 283 -0.74 18.41 -6.92
C VAL A 283 0.61 18.40 -7.63
N LYS A 284 0.86 17.37 -8.44
CA LYS A 284 2.07 17.17 -9.22
C LYS A 284 1.71 16.83 -10.67
N PRO A 285 1.62 17.82 -11.55
CA PRO A 285 1.23 17.58 -12.95
C PRO A 285 2.21 16.69 -13.73
N ASP A 286 3.50 16.72 -13.39
CA ASP A 286 4.52 15.87 -14.01
C ASP A 286 4.82 14.67 -13.10
N LEU A 287 4.16 13.56 -13.39
CA LEU A 287 4.40 12.26 -12.71
C LEU A 287 5.38 11.38 -13.48
N GLY A 288 5.84 11.82 -14.64
CA GLY A 288 6.74 11.05 -15.50
C GLY A 288 6.09 9.77 -16.07
N THR A 289 6.92 8.91 -16.67
CA THR A 289 6.45 7.66 -17.30
C THR A 289 6.00 6.59 -16.30
N ILE A 290 6.36 6.73 -15.04
CA ILE A 290 6.00 5.77 -13.99
C ILE A 290 4.50 5.67 -13.76
N VAL A 291 3.74 6.71 -14.14
CA VAL A 291 2.27 6.72 -14.11
C VAL A 291 1.64 5.62 -14.98
N LEU A 292 2.37 5.11 -15.97
CA LEU A 292 1.87 4.02 -16.81
C LEU A 292 1.64 2.73 -16.02
N VAL A 293 2.39 2.50 -14.93
CA VAL A 293 2.22 1.31 -14.08
C VAL A 293 0.81 1.29 -13.46
N PRO A 294 0.39 2.28 -12.63
CA PRO A 294 -0.95 2.26 -12.07
C PRO A 294 -2.04 2.37 -13.13
N LEU A 295 -1.80 3.10 -14.23
CA LEU A 295 -2.77 3.21 -15.31
C LEU A 295 -3.11 1.84 -15.90
N PHE A 296 -2.14 1.01 -16.21
CA PHE A 296 -2.39 -0.32 -16.76
C PHE A 296 -2.81 -1.32 -15.69
N VAL A 297 -2.06 -1.41 -14.59
CA VAL A 297 -2.24 -2.46 -13.58
C VAL A 297 -3.46 -2.19 -12.70
N HIS A 298 -3.61 -1.00 -12.15
CA HIS A 298 -4.65 -0.73 -11.15
C HIS A 298 -5.93 -0.13 -11.74
N ILE A 299 -5.89 0.42 -12.95
CA ILE A 299 -7.05 1.09 -13.56
C ILE A 299 -7.59 0.29 -14.74
N LEU A 300 -6.83 0.15 -15.82
CA LEU A 300 -7.35 -0.43 -17.06
C LEU A 300 -7.67 -1.93 -16.92
N LEU A 301 -6.79 -2.73 -16.36
CA LEU A 301 -7.02 -4.17 -16.24
C LEU A 301 -8.23 -4.52 -15.37
N PRO A 302 -8.45 -3.95 -14.17
CA PRO A 302 -9.68 -4.14 -13.41
C PRO A 302 -10.95 -3.76 -14.18
N ILE A 303 -10.93 -2.65 -14.92
CA ILE A 303 -12.06 -2.22 -15.75
C ILE A 303 -12.32 -3.23 -16.89
N ILE A 304 -11.28 -3.67 -17.58
CA ILE A 304 -11.38 -4.69 -18.64
C ILE A 304 -11.95 -6.00 -18.09
N PHE A 305 -11.48 -6.45 -16.95
CA PHE A 305 -11.97 -7.66 -16.30
C PHE A 305 -13.43 -7.55 -15.85
N ALA A 306 -13.83 -6.38 -15.35
CA ALA A 306 -15.23 -6.12 -15.04
C ALA A 306 -16.11 -6.29 -16.27
N PHE A 307 -15.73 -5.70 -17.40
CA PHE A 307 -16.47 -5.84 -18.66
C PHE A 307 -16.41 -7.25 -19.24
N LEU A 308 -15.29 -7.95 -19.13
CA LEU A 308 -15.18 -9.34 -19.54
C LEU A 308 -16.19 -10.22 -18.81
N ILE A 309 -16.26 -10.10 -17.48
CA ILE A 309 -17.24 -10.84 -16.67
C ILE A 309 -18.66 -10.40 -17.02
N PHE A 310 -18.91 -9.13 -17.15
CA PHE A 310 -20.25 -8.58 -17.31
C PHE A 310 -20.85 -8.91 -18.69
N PHE A 311 -20.13 -8.74 -19.78
CA PHE A 311 -20.64 -8.87 -21.13
C PHE A 311 -20.39 -10.25 -21.76
N LEU A 312 -19.26 -10.86 -21.46
CA LEU A 312 -18.86 -12.09 -22.16
C LEU A 312 -19.14 -13.34 -21.36
N TYR A 313 -19.23 -13.25 -20.03
CA TYR A 313 -19.44 -14.44 -19.22
C TYR A 313 -20.84 -14.99 -19.35
N GLN A 314 -20.91 -16.29 -19.70
CA GLN A 314 -22.15 -17.08 -19.71
C GLN A 314 -21.86 -18.43 -19.04
N PRO A 315 -22.78 -18.95 -18.18
CA PRO A 315 -22.58 -20.21 -17.46
C PRO A 315 -22.29 -21.40 -18.37
N TYR A 316 -22.98 -21.44 -19.51
CA TYR A 316 -22.82 -22.48 -20.55
C TYR A 316 -21.93 -21.99 -21.71
N GLY A 317 -21.20 -20.90 -21.49
CA GLY A 317 -20.33 -20.30 -22.49
C GLY A 317 -19.05 -21.08 -22.73
N ARG A 318 -18.22 -20.56 -23.64
CA ARG A 318 -16.96 -21.16 -24.04
C ARG A 318 -15.99 -21.26 -22.86
N TRP A 319 -15.30 -22.40 -22.73
CA TRP A 319 -14.39 -22.69 -21.61
C TRP A 319 -13.28 -21.62 -21.41
N TRP A 320 -12.78 -21.04 -22.50
CA TRP A 320 -11.74 -20.01 -22.42
C TRP A 320 -12.24 -18.69 -21.77
N ILE A 321 -13.55 -18.37 -21.87
CA ILE A 321 -14.15 -17.24 -21.16
C ILE A 321 -14.19 -17.52 -19.65
N LYS A 322 -14.52 -18.75 -19.26
CA LYS A 322 -14.49 -19.19 -17.86
C LYS A 322 -13.07 -19.11 -17.30
N LEU A 323 -12.08 -19.58 -18.06
CA LEU A 323 -10.67 -19.47 -17.69
C LEU A 323 -10.23 -18.01 -17.55
N GLY A 324 -10.65 -17.14 -18.47
CA GLY A 324 -10.41 -15.70 -18.39
C GLY A 324 -11.03 -15.05 -17.15
N ALA A 325 -12.24 -15.48 -16.77
CA ALA A 325 -12.89 -14.98 -15.55
C ALA A 325 -12.19 -15.47 -14.26
N ILE A 326 -11.68 -16.69 -14.22
CA ILE A 326 -10.84 -17.18 -13.12
C ILE A 326 -9.54 -16.39 -13.05
N ALA A 327 -8.87 -16.17 -14.18
CA ALA A 327 -7.64 -15.38 -14.24
C ALA A 327 -7.88 -13.94 -13.80
N ALA A 328 -9.01 -13.34 -14.17
CA ALA A 328 -9.43 -12.02 -13.70
C ALA A 328 -9.61 -12.00 -12.18
N GLY A 329 -10.30 -12.98 -11.61
CA GLY A 329 -10.45 -13.10 -10.16
C GLY A 329 -9.10 -13.26 -9.45
N ALA A 330 -8.22 -14.12 -9.96
CA ALA A 330 -6.89 -14.32 -9.43
C ALA A 330 -6.05 -13.04 -9.50
N TYR A 331 -6.10 -12.31 -10.61
CA TYR A 331 -5.45 -11.01 -10.74
C TYR A 331 -5.97 -10.01 -9.70
N MET A 332 -7.28 -9.92 -9.53
CA MET A 332 -7.91 -9.00 -8.58
C MET A 332 -7.63 -9.34 -7.11
N LEU A 333 -7.23 -10.57 -6.79
CA LEU A 333 -6.73 -10.90 -5.44
C LEU A 333 -5.45 -10.14 -5.10
N PHE A 334 -4.60 -9.91 -6.09
CA PHE A 334 -3.29 -9.28 -5.89
C PHE A 334 -3.30 -7.76 -6.16
N PHE A 335 -4.06 -7.31 -7.15
CA PHE A 335 -4.00 -5.94 -7.64
C PHE A 335 -5.30 -5.16 -7.50
N GLY A 336 -6.41 -5.84 -7.27
CA GLY A 336 -7.72 -5.22 -7.09
C GLY A 336 -8.04 -4.90 -5.63
N TRP A 337 -7.10 -4.35 -4.88
CA TRP A 337 -7.22 -4.13 -3.43
C TRP A 337 -8.49 -3.38 -3.02
N MET A 338 -8.96 -2.47 -3.87
CA MET A 338 -10.22 -1.75 -3.65
C MET A 338 -11.48 -2.60 -3.93
N ALA A 339 -11.33 -3.79 -4.52
CA ALA A 339 -12.43 -4.74 -4.69
C ALA A 339 -12.66 -5.60 -3.45
N PHE A 340 -11.94 -5.39 -2.39
CA PHE A 340 -11.90 -6.23 -1.20
C PHE A 340 -11.75 -7.73 -1.54
N LEU A 341 -10.99 -8.48 -0.82
CA LEU A 341 -10.69 -9.89 -1.13
C LEU A 341 -11.91 -10.78 -1.36
N ILE A 342 -13.04 -10.43 -0.75
CA ILE A 342 -14.25 -11.25 -0.84
C ILE A 342 -14.78 -11.36 -2.27
N PHE A 343 -14.76 -10.29 -3.05
CA PHE A 343 -15.33 -10.31 -4.41
C PHE A 343 -14.48 -11.09 -5.41
N PRO A 344 -13.14 -10.97 -5.45
CA PRO A 344 -12.29 -11.85 -6.23
C PRO A 344 -12.48 -13.33 -5.89
N VAL A 345 -12.50 -13.70 -4.61
CA VAL A 345 -12.74 -15.08 -4.17
C VAL A 345 -14.10 -15.58 -4.62
N LEU A 346 -15.16 -14.81 -4.40
CA LEU A 346 -16.51 -15.15 -4.82
C LEU A 346 -16.61 -15.33 -6.33
N SER A 347 -15.94 -14.47 -7.12
CA SER A 347 -15.95 -14.61 -8.59
C SER A 347 -15.32 -15.91 -9.05
N ILE A 348 -14.19 -16.32 -8.47
CA ILE A 348 -13.53 -17.59 -8.77
C ILE A 348 -14.44 -18.78 -8.39
N LEU A 349 -14.98 -18.79 -7.18
CA LEU A 349 -15.83 -19.87 -6.68
C LEU A 349 -17.08 -20.06 -7.55
N VAL A 350 -17.73 -18.96 -7.95
CA VAL A 350 -18.92 -19.04 -8.81
C VAL A 350 -18.56 -19.56 -10.19
N VAL A 351 -17.44 -19.13 -10.77
CA VAL A 351 -17.00 -19.65 -12.07
C VAL A 351 -16.65 -21.14 -12.00
N LEU A 352 -16.00 -21.58 -10.92
CA LEU A 352 -15.72 -23.00 -10.68
C LEU A 352 -17.00 -23.83 -10.53
N LEU A 353 -18.01 -23.33 -9.82
CA LEU A 353 -19.31 -23.98 -9.71
C LEU A 353 -20.00 -24.13 -11.08
N HIS A 354 -19.84 -23.16 -11.98
CA HIS A 354 -20.35 -23.25 -13.35
C HIS A 354 -19.48 -24.13 -14.26
N TRP A 355 -18.26 -24.50 -13.83
CA TRP A 355 -17.39 -25.40 -14.60
C TRP A 355 -17.71 -26.88 -14.33
N VAL A 356 -18.04 -27.19 -13.08
CA VAL A 356 -18.33 -28.57 -12.63
C VAL A 356 -19.73 -29.04 -13.08
N ARG A 357 -20.62 -28.14 -13.42
CA ARG A 357 -21.98 -28.41 -13.95
C ARG A 357 -22.01 -28.41 -15.49
#